data_0d3899c5f95f2bba92f1e210ba73f29d
#
_entry.id   0d3899c5f95f2bba92f1e210ba73f29d
#
_cell.length_a   1.000
_cell.length_b   1.000
_cell.length_c   1.000
_cell.angle_alpha   90.00
_cell.angle_beta   90.00
_cell.angle_gamma   90.00
#
_symmetry.space_group_name_H-M   'P 1'
#
loop_
_entity.id
_entity.type
_entity.pdbx_description
1 polymer ?
#
loop_
_entity_poly.entity_id
_entity_poly.type
_entity_poly.pdbx_seq_one_letter_code
_entity_poly.pdbx_strand_id
1 'polypeptide(L)'
;MSNKNAQWETMEIIEDDEEEIEKEPVAPKKRTRKEPAILKKYHFDDPSVFEIGIDEAGRGPLFGRVYTGAVILPKDDTFDHSKMKDSKLFHSKKKITEVSEYIKQNAIAWSVSYEDEKVIDDINILQATQKAMHKSITSTYMMVTEKKALHGENAKIHLLVDGN
;
A
#
# COMPACT_ATOMS: atom_id res chain seq x y z
N MET A 1 -7.15 -60.58 47.67
CA MET A 1 -7.14 -61.68 46.61
C MET A 1 -7.44 -61.05 45.26
N SER A 2 -6.67 -61.44 44.29
CA SER A 2 -6.74 -61.29 42.85
C SER A 2 -5.91 -60.09 42.28
N ASN A 3 -4.77 -60.56 41.93
CA ASN A 3 -3.75 -59.93 41.11
C ASN A 3 -4.22 -59.93 39.65
N LYS A 4 -4.22 -58.77 38.96
CA LYS A 4 -4.33 -58.74 37.51
C LYS A 4 -3.06 -58.10 36.95
N ASN A 5 -2.19 -58.98 36.43
CA ASN A 5 -1.03 -58.63 35.62
C ASN A 5 -1.50 -57.87 34.37
N ALA A 6 -1.04 -56.66 34.18
CA ALA A 6 -1.10 -55.96 32.91
C ALA A 6 0.13 -56.41 32.11
N GLN A 7 -0.10 -57.12 31.05
CA GLN A 7 0.86 -57.49 30.01
C GLN A 7 1.09 -56.27 29.14
N TRP A 8 2.33 -55.75 29.15
CA TRP A 8 2.78 -54.72 28.18
C TRP A 8 3.29 -55.44 26.95
N GLU A 9 2.51 -55.38 25.88
CA GLU A 9 2.98 -55.80 24.54
C GLU A 9 4.05 -54.83 24.06
N THR A 10 5.20 -55.39 23.72
CA THR A 10 6.30 -54.65 23.09
C THR A 10 5.87 -54.26 21.70
N MET A 11 5.73 -52.93 21.49
CA MET A 11 5.61 -52.37 20.14
C MET A 11 6.95 -52.50 19.44
N GLU A 12 6.99 -53.24 18.35
CA GLU A 12 8.12 -53.24 17.41
C GLU A 12 8.19 -51.87 16.72
N ILE A 13 9.34 -51.22 16.89
CA ILE A 13 9.66 -50.00 16.16
C ILE A 13 10.05 -50.43 14.76
N ILE A 14 9.23 -50.10 13.78
CA ILE A 14 9.56 -50.24 12.37
C ILE A 14 10.50 -49.07 12.07
N GLU A 15 11.79 -49.34 11.85
CA GLU A 15 12.73 -48.38 11.31
C GLU A 15 12.35 -48.15 9.84
N ASP A 16 11.76 -46.98 9.55
CA ASP A 16 11.58 -46.50 8.18
C ASP A 16 12.96 -46.12 7.63
N ASP A 17 13.45 -46.90 6.68
CA ASP A 17 14.62 -46.57 5.88
C ASP A 17 14.32 -45.24 5.11
N GLU A 18 14.75 -44.09 5.65
CA GLU A 18 14.77 -42.83 4.91
C GLU A 18 15.79 -42.91 3.78
N GLU A 19 15.35 -43.21 2.57
CA GLU A 19 16.14 -43.01 1.36
C GLU A 19 16.47 -41.51 1.25
N GLU A 20 17.73 -41.16 1.48
CA GLU A 20 18.29 -39.85 1.24
C GLU A 20 18.19 -39.53 -0.27
N ILE A 21 17.12 -38.83 -0.67
CA ILE A 21 17.01 -38.28 -2.01
C ILE A 21 17.99 -37.09 -2.11
N GLU A 22 19.15 -37.30 -2.70
CA GLU A 22 20.07 -36.25 -3.09
C GLU A 22 19.35 -35.25 -3.99
N LYS A 23 18.96 -34.10 -3.42
CA LYS A 23 18.43 -32.96 -4.18
C LYS A 23 19.59 -32.27 -4.88
N GLU A 24 19.71 -32.43 -6.18
CA GLU A 24 20.62 -31.62 -6.99
C GLU A 24 20.44 -30.12 -6.68
N PRO A 25 21.52 -29.33 -6.57
CA PRO A 25 21.44 -27.93 -6.28
C PRO A 25 20.77 -27.18 -7.46
N VAL A 26 19.51 -26.77 -7.25
CA VAL A 26 18.81 -25.94 -8.21
C VAL A 26 19.50 -24.59 -8.29
N ALA A 27 20.16 -24.33 -9.42
CA ALA A 27 20.83 -23.06 -9.68
C ALA A 27 19.84 -21.89 -9.49
N PRO A 28 20.24 -20.80 -8.81
CA PRO A 28 19.33 -19.68 -8.56
C PRO A 28 18.89 -19.08 -9.89
N LYS A 29 17.58 -19.14 -10.18
CA LYS A 29 16.98 -18.49 -11.34
C LYS A 29 17.29 -17.00 -11.26
N LYS A 30 18.11 -16.49 -12.17
CA LYS A 30 18.37 -15.05 -12.31
C LYS A 30 17.01 -14.36 -12.48
N ARG A 31 16.63 -13.54 -11.50
CA ARG A 31 15.48 -12.66 -11.61
C ARG A 31 15.75 -11.70 -12.76
N THR A 32 15.13 -11.92 -13.90
CA THR A 32 15.11 -10.96 -15.01
C THR A 32 14.48 -9.67 -14.46
N ARG A 33 15.24 -8.58 -14.48
CA ARG A 33 14.74 -7.25 -14.15
C ARG A 33 13.63 -6.94 -15.14
N LYS A 34 12.37 -6.95 -14.69
CA LYS A 34 11.27 -6.46 -15.53
C LYS A 34 11.55 -5.00 -15.82
N GLU A 35 11.44 -4.60 -17.09
CA GLU A 35 11.49 -3.20 -17.45
C GLU A 35 10.41 -2.43 -16.66
N PRO A 36 10.73 -1.23 -16.16
CA PRO A 36 9.76 -0.45 -15.41
C PRO A 36 8.55 -0.17 -16.30
N ALA A 37 7.37 -0.58 -15.85
CA ALA A 37 6.14 -0.31 -16.58
C ALA A 37 5.97 1.21 -16.72
N ILE A 38 5.68 1.67 -17.95
CA ILE A 38 5.35 3.07 -18.18
C ILE A 38 4.04 3.34 -17.47
N LEU A 39 4.09 4.20 -16.44
CA LEU A 39 2.90 4.60 -15.71
C LEU A 39 2.01 5.46 -16.61
N LYS A 40 0.71 5.17 -16.63
CA LYS A 40 -0.27 6.06 -17.24
C LYS A 40 -0.36 7.33 -16.41
N LYS A 41 -0.51 8.49 -17.07
CA LYS A 41 -0.65 9.78 -16.39
C LYS A 41 -1.93 9.84 -15.53
N TYR A 42 -3.01 9.21 -15.98
CA TYR A 42 -4.33 9.18 -15.35
C TYR A 42 -5.09 7.90 -15.77
N HIS A 43 -6.13 7.57 -15.04
CA HIS A 43 -6.96 6.39 -15.32
C HIS A 43 -8.04 6.70 -16.35
N PHE A 44 -8.70 7.87 -16.23
CA PHE A 44 -9.71 8.37 -17.16
C PHE A 44 -9.19 9.56 -17.96
N ASP A 45 -9.38 9.51 -19.27
CA ASP A 45 -9.00 10.56 -20.23
C ASP A 45 -10.02 11.73 -20.26
N ASP A 46 -10.96 11.75 -19.33
CA ASP A 46 -11.99 12.78 -19.23
C ASP A 46 -11.52 13.89 -18.27
N PRO A 47 -11.34 15.14 -18.76
CA PRO A 47 -10.93 16.25 -17.91
C PRO A 47 -11.98 16.65 -16.85
N SER A 48 -13.26 16.27 -17.03
CA SER A 48 -14.31 16.51 -16.03
C SER A 48 -14.24 15.56 -14.83
N VAL A 49 -13.42 14.49 -14.93
CA VAL A 49 -13.24 13.51 -13.86
C VAL A 49 -12.00 13.86 -13.03
N PHE A 50 -12.20 14.20 -11.77
CA PHE A 50 -11.11 14.36 -10.80
C PHE A 50 -10.76 13.00 -10.21
N GLU A 51 -9.49 12.64 -10.25
CA GLU A 51 -8.98 11.39 -9.69
C GLU A 51 -8.26 11.66 -8.39
N ILE A 52 -8.76 11.11 -7.28
CA ILE A 52 -8.08 11.14 -5.99
C ILE A 52 -7.28 9.84 -5.85
N GLY A 53 -5.96 9.93 -5.97
CA GLY A 53 -5.05 8.83 -5.65
C GLY A 53 -4.83 8.75 -4.15
N ILE A 54 -4.92 7.54 -3.57
CA ILE A 54 -4.81 7.31 -2.12
C ILE A 54 -3.89 6.14 -1.86
N ASP A 55 -2.94 6.32 -0.95
CA ASP A 55 -2.00 5.28 -0.52
C ASP A 55 -1.69 5.42 0.98
N GLU A 56 -1.19 4.35 1.60
CA GLU A 56 -0.80 4.34 2.99
C GLU A 56 0.70 4.12 3.20
N ALA A 57 1.18 4.57 4.35
CA ALA A 57 2.51 4.31 4.86
C ALA A 57 2.48 3.99 6.36
N GLY A 58 3.33 3.06 6.80
CA GLY A 58 3.42 2.70 8.22
C GLY A 58 2.55 1.52 8.63
N ARG A 59 1.95 0.77 7.69
CA ARG A 59 1.15 -0.42 7.98
C ARG A 59 1.98 -1.64 8.39
N GLY A 60 3.23 -1.71 7.94
CA GLY A 60 4.12 -2.86 8.21
C GLY A 60 4.88 -2.84 9.55
N PRO A 61 5.30 -1.69 10.11
CA PRO A 61 5.96 -1.63 11.40
C PRO A 61 5.06 -2.08 12.55
N LEU A 62 5.67 -2.69 13.58
CA LEU A 62 4.97 -3.15 14.79
C LEU A 62 4.53 -1.99 15.70
N PHE A 63 5.17 -0.82 15.58
CA PHE A 63 4.93 0.34 16.43
C PHE A 63 4.82 1.60 15.60
N GLY A 64 4.01 2.55 16.09
CA GLY A 64 3.86 3.87 15.52
C GLY A 64 2.56 4.07 14.78
N ARG A 65 2.49 5.18 14.06
CA ARG A 65 1.28 5.64 13.37
C ARG A 65 1.17 5.03 11.99
N VAL A 66 -0.06 4.84 11.52
CA VAL A 66 -0.35 4.64 10.12
C VAL A 66 -0.71 6.00 9.48
N TYR A 67 -0.05 6.33 8.39
CA TYR A 67 -0.30 7.56 7.63
C TYR A 67 -0.97 7.22 6.31
N THR A 68 -1.79 8.15 5.82
CA THR A 68 -2.38 8.06 4.48
C THR A 68 -2.22 9.38 3.75
N GLY A 69 -1.93 9.30 2.46
CA GLY A 69 -1.86 10.45 1.57
C GLY A 69 -2.97 10.38 0.53
N ALA A 70 -3.63 11.50 0.28
CA ALA A 70 -4.56 11.65 -0.82
C ALA A 70 -4.15 12.83 -1.69
N VAL A 71 -4.21 12.68 -3.03
CA VAL A 71 -3.76 13.70 -3.97
C VAL A 71 -4.62 13.72 -5.21
N ILE A 72 -4.86 14.92 -5.74
CA ILE A 72 -5.42 15.16 -7.08
C ILE A 72 -4.36 15.85 -7.91
N LEU A 73 -3.89 15.19 -8.96
CA LEU A 73 -2.91 15.74 -9.88
C LEU A 73 -3.60 16.42 -11.08
N PRO A 74 -3.01 17.50 -11.63
CA PRO A 74 -3.46 18.05 -12.89
C PRO A 74 -3.35 17.03 -14.03
N LYS A 75 -4.32 17.02 -14.94
CA LYS A 75 -4.32 16.17 -16.13
C LYS A 75 -3.71 16.84 -17.36
N ASP A 76 -3.45 18.11 -17.26
CA ASP A 76 -2.82 18.89 -18.31
C ASP A 76 -1.28 18.81 -18.27
N ASP A 77 -0.62 19.49 -19.21
CA ASP A 77 0.83 19.49 -19.33
C ASP A 77 1.53 20.43 -18.32
N THR A 78 0.78 21.04 -17.40
CA THR A 78 1.37 21.88 -16.32
C THR A 78 2.04 21.04 -15.25
N PHE A 79 1.69 19.75 -15.14
CA PHE A 79 2.27 18.83 -14.18
C PHE A 79 3.20 17.82 -14.87
N ASP A 80 4.45 17.75 -14.40
CA ASP A 80 5.45 16.81 -14.91
C ASP A 80 5.27 15.41 -14.28
N HIS A 81 4.44 14.59 -14.91
CA HIS A 81 4.18 13.22 -14.49
C HIS A 81 5.42 12.30 -14.57
N SER A 82 6.46 12.67 -15.33
CA SER A 82 7.68 11.85 -15.44
C SER A 82 8.45 11.70 -14.11
N LYS A 83 8.21 12.62 -13.16
CA LYS A 83 8.76 12.56 -11.81
C LYS A 83 8.07 11.53 -10.91
N MET A 84 6.87 11.08 -11.30
CA MET A 84 6.08 10.12 -10.52
C MET A 84 6.57 8.70 -10.78
N LYS A 85 6.82 7.97 -9.71
CA LYS A 85 7.19 6.56 -9.72
C LYS A 85 6.93 5.92 -8.36
N ASP A 86 6.92 4.59 -8.33
CA ASP A 86 6.81 3.83 -7.07
C ASP A 86 7.84 4.34 -6.04
N SER A 87 7.38 4.63 -4.84
CA SER A 87 8.21 5.14 -3.73
C SER A 87 9.41 4.25 -3.42
N LYS A 88 9.29 2.95 -3.62
CA LYS A 88 10.36 1.94 -3.43
C LYS A 88 11.51 2.07 -4.46
N LEU A 89 11.27 2.78 -5.57
CA LEU A 89 12.28 3.05 -6.60
C LEU A 89 13.14 4.30 -6.32
N PHE A 90 12.86 5.02 -5.24
CA PHE A 90 13.70 6.14 -4.82
C PHE A 90 14.83 5.64 -3.91
N HIS A 91 16.07 5.84 -4.35
CA HIS A 91 17.26 5.42 -3.59
C HIS A 91 17.82 6.53 -2.69
N SER A 92 17.22 7.72 -2.69
CA SER A 92 17.71 8.89 -1.95
C SER A 92 16.56 9.62 -1.27
N LYS A 93 16.71 9.88 0.04
CA LYS A 93 15.79 10.70 0.81
C LYS A 93 15.64 12.11 0.21
N LYS A 94 16.74 12.69 -0.29
CA LYS A 94 16.73 14.00 -0.94
C LYS A 94 15.78 14.02 -2.14
N LYS A 95 15.84 13.00 -3.01
CA LYS A 95 14.95 12.89 -4.17
C LYS A 95 13.49 12.71 -3.78
N ILE A 96 13.20 11.91 -2.74
CA ILE A 96 11.84 11.76 -2.22
C ILE A 96 11.30 13.11 -1.74
N THR A 97 12.11 13.86 -0.98
CA THR A 97 11.73 15.19 -0.51
C THR A 97 11.48 16.15 -1.66
N GLU A 98 12.38 16.21 -2.65
CA GLU A 98 12.22 17.07 -3.85
C GLU A 98 10.91 16.76 -4.59
N VAL A 99 10.59 15.49 -4.80
CA VAL A 99 9.35 15.07 -5.48
C VAL A 99 8.14 15.36 -4.62
N SER A 100 8.21 15.13 -3.32
CA SER A 100 7.12 15.45 -2.38
C SER A 100 6.80 16.94 -2.39
N GLU A 101 7.82 17.79 -2.32
CA GLU A 101 7.63 19.25 -2.39
C GLU A 101 7.08 19.68 -3.76
N TYR A 102 7.55 19.06 -4.85
CA TYR A 102 7.01 19.31 -6.18
C TYR A 102 5.51 18.97 -6.26
N ILE A 103 5.09 17.82 -5.71
CA ILE A 103 3.68 17.42 -5.65
C ILE A 103 2.87 18.45 -4.85
N LYS A 104 3.32 18.81 -3.65
CA LYS A 104 2.61 19.76 -2.79
C LYS A 104 2.40 21.13 -3.44
N GLN A 105 3.37 21.58 -4.24
CA GLN A 105 3.31 22.86 -4.92
C GLN A 105 2.45 22.85 -6.18
N ASN A 106 2.36 21.72 -6.88
CA ASN A 106 1.76 21.65 -8.21
C ASN A 106 0.46 20.79 -8.26
N ALA A 107 0.13 20.06 -7.22
CA ALA A 107 -1.14 19.32 -7.16
C ALA A 107 -2.34 20.27 -7.03
N ILE A 108 -3.47 19.88 -7.60
CA ILE A 108 -4.75 20.61 -7.44
C ILE A 108 -5.15 20.64 -5.97
N ALA A 109 -5.07 19.50 -5.31
CA ALA A 109 -5.28 19.34 -3.88
C ALA A 109 -4.50 18.14 -3.37
N TRP A 110 -4.12 18.16 -2.10
CA TRP A 110 -3.53 17.03 -1.42
C TRP A 110 -3.76 17.12 0.08
N SER A 111 -3.77 15.99 0.75
CA SER A 111 -3.80 15.95 2.21
C SER A 111 -3.05 14.72 2.74
N VAL A 112 -2.63 14.81 4.00
CA VAL A 112 -2.06 13.70 4.75
C VAL A 112 -2.83 13.58 6.06
N SER A 113 -3.24 12.37 6.38
CA SER A 113 -3.89 12.05 7.65
C SER A 113 -3.19 10.87 8.32
N TYR A 114 -3.49 10.64 9.58
CA TYR A 114 -2.95 9.49 10.31
C TYR A 114 -3.92 9.02 11.39
N GLU A 115 -3.71 7.79 11.83
CA GLU A 115 -4.19 7.28 13.11
C GLU A 115 -2.99 6.87 13.96
N ASP A 116 -3.11 7.07 15.28
CA ASP A 116 -2.08 6.73 16.24
C ASP A 116 -2.16 5.27 16.71
N GLU A 117 -1.17 4.87 17.47
CA GLU A 117 -1.07 3.53 18.03
C GLU A 117 -2.26 3.14 18.90
N LYS A 118 -2.87 4.08 19.61
CA LYS A 118 -4.03 3.81 20.47
C LYS A 118 -5.25 3.42 19.65
N VAL A 119 -5.48 4.11 18.54
CA VAL A 119 -6.55 3.77 17.61
C VAL A 119 -6.27 2.42 16.94
N ILE A 120 -5.01 2.15 16.59
CA ILE A 120 -4.63 0.86 16.00
C ILE A 120 -4.90 -0.29 16.96
N ASP A 121 -4.57 -0.13 18.23
CA ASP A 121 -4.81 -1.13 19.28
C ASP A 121 -6.31 -1.37 19.53
N ASP A 122 -7.14 -0.32 19.41
CA ASP A 122 -8.59 -0.37 19.66
C ASP A 122 -9.35 -1.04 18.50
N ILE A 123 -9.05 -0.67 17.25
CA ILE A 123 -9.84 -1.10 16.07
C ILE A 123 -9.08 -1.95 15.06
N ASN A 124 -7.85 -2.31 15.30
CA ASN A 124 -6.85 -2.95 14.43
C ASN A 124 -6.30 -2.07 13.29
N ILE A 125 -5.16 -2.52 12.71
CA ILE A 125 -4.44 -1.77 11.68
C ILE A 125 -5.24 -1.57 10.39
N LEU A 126 -6.06 -2.55 9.98
CA LEU A 126 -6.85 -2.43 8.76
C LEU A 126 -7.91 -1.32 8.89
N GLN A 127 -8.67 -1.32 9.98
CA GLN A 127 -9.71 -0.33 10.22
C GLN A 127 -9.11 1.06 10.50
N ALA A 128 -7.99 1.13 11.23
CA ALA A 128 -7.26 2.38 11.44
C ALA A 128 -6.75 2.96 10.10
N THR A 129 -6.22 2.13 9.19
CA THR A 129 -5.82 2.57 7.84
C THR A 129 -7.01 3.12 7.07
N GLN A 130 -8.13 2.40 7.03
CA GLN A 130 -9.35 2.87 6.34
C GLN A 130 -9.86 4.19 6.92
N LYS A 131 -9.84 4.33 8.24
CA LYS A 131 -10.24 5.56 8.93
C LYS A 131 -9.33 6.74 8.56
N ALA A 132 -8.01 6.52 8.51
CA ALA A 132 -7.06 7.52 8.05
C ALA A 132 -7.28 7.88 6.56
N MET A 133 -7.54 6.89 5.69
CA MET A 133 -7.87 7.12 4.28
C MET A 133 -9.13 7.97 4.13
N HIS A 134 -10.20 7.69 4.86
CA HIS A 134 -11.42 8.51 4.84
C HIS A 134 -11.14 9.96 5.25
N LYS A 135 -10.30 10.20 6.26
CA LYS A 135 -9.89 11.56 6.65
C LYS A 135 -9.14 12.28 5.53
N SER A 136 -8.16 11.61 4.90
CA SER A 136 -7.40 12.24 3.82
C SER A 136 -8.26 12.50 2.57
N ILE A 137 -9.15 11.57 2.20
CA ILE A 137 -10.11 11.77 1.10
C ILE A 137 -10.99 12.98 1.37
N THR A 138 -11.62 13.03 2.55
CA THR A 138 -12.54 14.12 2.93
C THR A 138 -11.82 15.47 2.91
N SER A 139 -10.61 15.54 3.47
CA SER A 139 -9.81 16.78 3.48
C SER A 139 -9.45 17.22 2.06
N THR A 140 -9.01 16.29 1.20
CA THR A 140 -8.68 16.60 -0.19
C THR A 140 -9.91 17.06 -0.97
N TYR A 141 -11.04 16.41 -0.78
CA TYR A 141 -12.33 16.79 -1.39
C TYR A 141 -12.76 18.20 -0.98
N MET A 142 -12.69 18.53 0.31
CA MET A 142 -13.03 19.87 0.82
C MET A 142 -12.14 20.94 0.21
N MET A 143 -10.83 20.70 0.09
CA MET A 143 -9.91 21.66 -0.55
C MET A 143 -10.27 21.95 -2.00
N VAL A 144 -10.75 20.98 -2.75
CA VAL A 144 -11.15 21.15 -4.16
C VAL A 144 -12.46 21.91 -4.26
N THR A 145 -13.41 21.62 -3.40
CA THR A 145 -14.70 22.32 -3.36
C THR A 145 -14.55 23.77 -2.93
N GLU A 146 -13.75 24.06 -1.92
CA GLU A 146 -13.46 25.42 -1.45
C GLU A 146 -12.74 26.27 -2.51
N LYS A 147 -11.78 25.68 -3.23
CA LYS A 147 -11.07 26.36 -4.34
C LYS A 147 -11.97 26.58 -5.56
N LYS A 148 -13.24 26.16 -5.53
CA LYS A 148 -14.16 26.15 -6.69
C LYS A 148 -13.54 25.51 -7.95
N ALA A 149 -12.57 24.60 -7.75
CA ALA A 149 -11.93 23.88 -8.85
C ALA A 149 -12.92 22.91 -9.51
N LEU A 150 -13.95 22.49 -8.78
CA LEU A 150 -15.10 21.75 -9.31
C LEU A 150 -16.05 22.74 -10.01
N HIS A 151 -15.63 23.27 -11.15
CA HIS A 151 -16.49 24.12 -11.97
C HIS A 151 -17.36 23.26 -12.90
N GLY A 152 -18.63 23.15 -12.57
CA GLY A 152 -19.66 22.53 -13.39
C GLY A 152 -20.53 21.53 -12.62
N GLU A 153 -21.81 21.48 -12.97
CA GLU A 153 -22.80 20.57 -12.36
C GLU A 153 -22.48 19.07 -12.57
N ASN A 154 -21.47 18.75 -13.39
CA ASN A 154 -21.13 17.38 -13.79
C ASN A 154 -19.72 16.93 -13.37
N ALA A 155 -19.01 17.66 -12.49
CA ALA A 155 -17.72 17.23 -12.04
C ALA A 155 -17.80 15.91 -11.25
N LYS A 156 -17.16 14.88 -11.78
CA LYS A 156 -17.13 13.52 -11.19
C LYS A 156 -15.84 13.33 -10.42
N ILE A 157 -15.95 12.69 -9.25
CA ILE A 157 -14.78 12.29 -8.47
C ILE A 157 -14.66 10.78 -8.54
N HIS A 158 -13.43 10.34 -8.84
CA HIS A 158 -13.06 8.94 -8.84
C HIS A 158 -11.96 8.68 -7.82
N LEU A 159 -12.12 7.64 -7.01
CA LEU A 159 -11.14 7.25 -6.01
C LEU A 159 -10.28 6.12 -6.58
N LEU A 160 -8.97 6.32 -6.56
CA LEU A 160 -7.96 5.32 -6.92
C LEU A 160 -7.25 4.93 -5.64
N VAL A 161 -7.66 3.81 -5.04
CA VAL A 161 -7.14 3.33 -3.76
C VAL A 161 -6.09 2.26 -4.04
N ASP A 162 -4.85 2.49 -3.59
CA ASP A 162 -3.84 1.44 -3.51
C ASP A 162 -3.99 0.73 -2.17
N GLY A 163 -4.22 -0.57 -2.23
CA GLY A 163 -4.42 -1.40 -1.05
C GLY A 163 -5.07 -2.73 -1.39
N ASN A 164 -4.57 -3.79 -0.76
CA ASN A 164 -5.14 -5.14 -0.80
C ASN A 164 -6.21 -5.30 0.28
#